data_fbb31b167e35fa2616bf831f6f181c27
#
_entry.id   fbb31b167e35fa2616bf831f6f181c27
#
_cell.length_a   1.000
_cell.length_b   1.000
_cell.length_c   1.000
_cell.angle_alpha   90.00
_cell.angle_beta   90.00
_cell.angle_gamma   90.00
#
_symmetry.space_group_name_H-M   'P 1'
#
loop_
_entity.id
_entity.type
_entity.pdbx_description
1 polymer ?
#
loop_
_entity_poly.entity_id
_entity_poly.type
_entity_poly.pdbx_seq_one_letter_code
_entity_poly.pdbx_strand_id
1 'polypeptide(L)'
;MTALIPQPAEIVEKRREAEGIYTVRVRLAAAETRRAYRFQPGQFNMLYAFGAGDVPMSIVSDPEDGDVIGHTLRAVGPVTKALAALKEGEVLGLRGPFGSSWPLEEAKGRDVLIVTGGLGCAPTLGALHYLFRRRENYGAIKIVHGVKAPKDLILHRQFEEWRRAPNTEVHLTADQSGGRWKHKVGLVPHLLVEVAFDPAKTIVMMCGPEVMMRLAIKQLIYKGLAAERIYLSLERNMKCALGFCGHCQFGPQFICKDGPVLRYDRIQGIFNLKEV
;
A
#
# COMPACT_ATOMS: atom_id res chain seq x y z
N MET A 1 19.82 -6.17 -16.38
CA MET A 1 20.05 -6.28 -14.90
C MET A 1 19.66 -7.67 -14.46
N THR A 2 20.51 -8.36 -13.73
CA THR A 2 20.12 -9.62 -13.10
C THR A 2 19.17 -9.29 -11.95
N ALA A 3 17.91 -9.65 -12.09
CA ALA A 3 16.84 -9.35 -11.13
C ALA A 3 17.10 -9.85 -9.67
N LEU A 4 18.15 -10.62 -9.48
CA LEU A 4 18.57 -11.19 -8.19
C LEU A 4 19.62 -10.36 -7.46
N ILE A 5 20.34 -9.44 -8.13
CA ILE A 5 21.43 -8.66 -7.53
C ILE A 5 20.89 -7.31 -7.07
N PRO A 6 20.93 -7.02 -5.75
CA PRO A 6 20.54 -5.71 -5.26
C PRO A 6 21.43 -4.60 -5.81
N GLN A 7 20.80 -3.53 -6.30
CA GLN A 7 21.50 -2.34 -6.75
C GLN A 7 21.68 -1.38 -5.57
N PRO A 8 22.84 -0.76 -5.38
CA PRO A 8 23.05 0.22 -4.33
C PRO A 8 22.09 1.41 -4.47
N ALA A 9 21.46 1.79 -3.37
CA ALA A 9 20.58 2.95 -3.28
C ALA A 9 20.87 3.74 -2.01
N GLU A 10 21.11 5.04 -2.15
CA GLU A 10 21.37 5.97 -1.06
C GLU A 10 20.07 6.46 -0.44
N ILE A 11 19.99 6.51 0.88
CA ILE A 11 18.90 7.16 1.61
C ILE A 11 19.07 8.67 1.52
N VAL A 12 18.19 9.33 0.77
CA VAL A 12 18.23 10.79 0.58
C VAL A 12 17.34 11.54 1.56
N GLU A 13 16.35 10.86 2.15
CA GLU A 13 15.46 11.41 3.18
C GLU A 13 14.96 10.29 4.07
N LYS A 14 14.89 10.54 5.37
CA LYS A 14 14.28 9.64 6.34
C LYS A 14 13.39 10.39 7.31
N ARG A 15 12.11 10.01 7.36
CA ARG A 15 11.13 10.60 8.25
C ARG A 15 10.54 9.56 9.20
N ARG A 16 10.46 9.92 10.49
CA ARG A 16 9.72 9.13 11.47
C ARG A 16 8.24 9.49 11.39
N GLU A 17 7.40 8.51 11.06
CA GLU A 17 5.95 8.69 10.97
C GLU A 17 5.24 8.46 12.31
N ALA A 18 5.65 7.42 13.02
CA ALA A 18 5.18 7.06 14.36
C ALA A 18 6.26 6.25 15.09
N GLU A 19 5.96 5.73 16.26
CA GLU A 19 6.85 4.84 16.98
C GLU A 19 7.13 3.57 16.15
N GLY A 20 8.40 3.34 15.85
CA GLY A 20 8.84 2.20 15.04
C GLY A 20 8.42 2.23 13.58
N ILE A 21 7.82 3.32 13.08
CA ILE A 21 7.41 3.47 11.68
C ILE A 21 8.19 4.61 11.03
N TYR A 22 8.80 4.32 9.89
CA TYR A 22 9.64 5.24 9.13
C TYR A 22 9.30 5.21 7.66
N THR A 23 9.31 6.39 7.03
CA THR A 23 9.36 6.53 5.58
C THR A 23 10.79 6.86 5.19
N VAL A 24 11.36 6.06 4.29
CA VAL A 24 12.66 6.29 3.68
C VAL A 24 12.49 6.60 2.20
N ARG A 25 13.21 7.59 1.71
CA ARG A 25 13.27 7.94 0.29
C ARG A 25 14.68 7.64 -0.19
N VAL A 26 14.79 6.81 -1.21
CA VAL A 26 16.08 6.32 -1.70
C VAL A 26 16.30 6.72 -3.15
N ARG A 27 17.57 6.87 -3.53
CA ARG A 27 18.01 7.13 -4.90
C ARG A 27 19.01 6.06 -5.32
N LEU A 28 18.75 5.38 -6.43
CA LEU A 28 19.70 4.42 -7.01
C LEU A 28 21.03 5.10 -7.33
N ALA A 29 22.15 4.49 -6.95
CA ALA A 29 23.49 5.09 -7.08
C ALA A 29 23.88 5.30 -8.56
N ALA A 30 23.70 4.28 -9.40
CA ALA A 30 24.08 4.35 -10.81
C ALA A 30 23.07 5.17 -11.63
N ALA A 31 23.54 6.19 -12.34
CA ALA A 31 22.72 7.09 -13.15
C ALA A 31 21.96 6.36 -14.29
N GLU A 32 22.57 5.34 -14.87
CA GLU A 32 21.95 4.52 -15.92
C GLU A 32 20.77 3.73 -15.35
N THR A 33 20.97 3.09 -14.18
CA THR A 33 19.92 2.34 -13.48
C THR A 33 18.76 3.26 -13.11
N ARG A 34 19.03 4.46 -12.59
CA ARG A 34 17.98 5.46 -12.29
C ARG A 34 17.17 5.80 -13.52
N ARG A 35 17.84 6.14 -14.63
CA ARG A 35 17.14 6.49 -15.88
C ARG A 35 16.30 5.36 -16.45
N ALA A 36 16.68 4.11 -16.21
CA ALA A 36 15.95 2.93 -16.67
C ALA A 36 14.85 2.47 -15.71
N TYR A 37 14.90 2.88 -14.45
CA TYR A 37 13.94 2.43 -13.42
C TYR A 37 12.57 3.03 -13.67
N ARG A 38 11.56 2.17 -13.82
CA ARG A 38 10.15 2.56 -13.97
C ARG A 38 9.31 1.67 -13.09
N PHE A 39 8.31 2.24 -12.44
CA PHE A 39 7.37 1.49 -11.62
C PHE A 39 5.95 2.03 -11.78
N GLN A 40 4.98 1.26 -11.32
CA GLN A 40 3.58 1.64 -11.22
C GLN A 40 3.11 1.56 -9.77
N PRO A 41 2.18 2.42 -9.32
CA PRO A 41 1.62 2.34 -7.97
C PRO A 41 1.01 0.97 -7.67
N GLY A 42 1.34 0.40 -6.51
CA GLY A 42 0.98 -0.96 -6.12
C GLY A 42 2.14 -1.95 -6.16
N GLN A 43 3.15 -1.68 -6.98
CA GLN A 43 4.38 -2.47 -7.03
C GLN A 43 5.24 -2.29 -5.77
N PHE A 44 6.16 -3.21 -5.57
CA PHE A 44 7.08 -3.23 -4.44
C PHE A 44 8.53 -3.45 -4.88
N ASN A 45 9.46 -3.15 -3.98
CA ASN A 45 10.87 -3.51 -4.09
C ASN A 45 11.26 -4.47 -2.98
N MET A 46 12.29 -5.28 -3.23
CA MET A 46 13.04 -5.94 -2.17
C MET A 46 14.13 -4.98 -1.68
N LEU A 47 14.05 -4.56 -0.43
CA LEU A 47 15.06 -3.73 0.22
C LEU A 47 16.01 -4.62 1.01
N TYR A 48 17.30 -4.53 0.73
CA TYR A 48 18.35 -5.32 1.33
C TYR A 48 19.15 -4.50 2.33
N ALA A 49 19.17 -4.93 3.58
CA ALA A 49 20.06 -4.43 4.61
C ALA A 49 21.31 -5.31 4.66
N PHE A 50 22.48 -4.75 4.41
CA PHE A 50 23.74 -5.49 4.40
C PHE A 50 23.97 -6.18 5.75
N GLY A 51 24.24 -7.48 5.70
CA GLY A 51 24.42 -8.32 6.88
C GLY A 51 23.14 -8.82 7.55
N ALA A 52 21.93 -8.34 7.16
CA ALA A 52 20.65 -8.74 7.76
C ALA A 52 19.70 -9.45 6.79
N GLY A 53 19.82 -9.20 5.48
CA GLY A 53 18.95 -9.80 4.46
C GLY A 53 18.03 -8.81 3.76
N ASP A 54 17.03 -9.31 3.04
CA ASP A 54 16.08 -8.47 2.30
C ASP A 54 14.62 -8.70 2.71
N VAL A 55 13.77 -7.72 2.38
CA VAL A 55 12.35 -7.71 2.71
C VAL A 55 11.56 -6.96 1.63
N PRO A 56 10.35 -7.44 1.25
CA PRO A 56 9.49 -6.71 0.33
C PRO A 56 8.93 -5.45 0.97
N MET A 57 9.00 -4.33 0.26
CA MET A 57 8.46 -3.03 0.68
C MET A 57 7.71 -2.37 -0.47
N SER A 58 6.45 -2.04 -0.25
CA SER A 58 5.64 -1.31 -1.22
C SER A 58 6.27 0.02 -1.58
N ILE A 59 6.17 0.40 -2.86
CA ILE A 59 6.57 1.72 -3.32
C ILE A 59 5.46 2.71 -2.99
N VAL A 60 5.78 3.75 -2.23
CA VAL A 60 4.81 4.74 -1.74
C VAL A 60 4.85 6.08 -2.49
N SER A 61 5.87 6.31 -3.32
CA SER A 61 5.99 7.51 -4.15
C SER A 61 5.13 7.43 -5.42
N ASP A 62 4.87 8.59 -6.03
CA ASP A 62 4.31 8.67 -7.38
C ASP A 62 5.42 8.38 -8.41
N PRO A 63 5.12 7.72 -9.54
CA PRO A 63 6.10 7.50 -10.62
C PRO A 63 6.75 8.77 -11.16
N GLU A 64 6.10 9.93 -11.02
CA GLU A 64 6.62 11.24 -11.45
C GLU A 64 7.41 11.98 -10.37
N ASP A 65 7.70 11.36 -9.22
CA ASP A 65 8.54 11.95 -8.16
C ASP A 65 10.03 12.01 -8.54
N GLY A 66 10.35 11.80 -9.80
CA GLY A 66 11.71 11.83 -10.32
C GLY A 66 12.53 10.59 -9.95
N ASP A 67 13.78 10.81 -9.53
CA ASP A 67 14.76 9.76 -9.25
C ASP A 67 14.63 9.15 -7.84
N VAL A 68 13.62 9.57 -7.07
CA VAL A 68 13.50 9.21 -5.65
C VAL A 68 12.37 8.23 -5.44
N ILE A 69 12.66 7.10 -4.81
CA ILE A 69 11.73 5.99 -4.56
C ILE A 69 11.43 5.94 -3.07
N GLY A 70 10.17 6.11 -2.69
CA GLY A 70 9.74 6.10 -1.29
C GLY A 70 9.26 4.73 -0.82
N HIS A 71 9.57 4.41 0.44
CA HIS A 71 9.10 3.21 1.14
C HIS A 71 8.75 3.53 2.58
N THR A 72 7.62 3.00 3.07
CA THR A 72 7.25 3.11 4.49
C THR A 72 7.36 1.75 5.15
N LEU A 73 8.11 1.65 6.23
CA LEU A 73 8.41 0.40 6.92
C LEU A 73 8.13 0.48 8.42
N ARG A 74 7.79 -0.66 9.00
CA ARG A 74 7.70 -0.85 10.46
C ARG A 74 8.88 -1.70 10.93
N ALA A 75 9.63 -1.22 11.93
CA ALA A 75 10.81 -1.87 12.49
C ALA A 75 10.45 -3.01 13.46
N VAL A 76 9.97 -4.15 12.94
CA VAL A 76 9.51 -5.30 13.76
C VAL A 76 10.44 -6.51 13.66
N GLY A 77 11.00 -6.79 12.50
CA GLY A 77 11.91 -7.92 12.26
C GLY A 77 13.38 -7.51 12.15
N PRO A 78 14.33 -8.46 12.08
CA PRO A 78 15.75 -8.15 12.00
C PRO A 78 16.09 -7.22 10.82
N VAL A 79 15.61 -7.53 9.63
CA VAL A 79 15.88 -6.76 8.41
C VAL A 79 15.26 -5.36 8.50
N THR A 80 13.99 -5.24 8.91
CA THR A 80 13.33 -3.93 9.03
C THR A 80 13.90 -3.07 10.15
N LYS A 81 14.42 -3.67 11.23
CA LYS A 81 15.20 -2.94 12.27
C LYS A 81 16.52 -2.44 11.73
N ALA A 82 17.24 -3.26 10.95
CA ALA A 82 18.49 -2.85 10.31
C ALA A 82 18.24 -1.70 9.31
N LEU A 83 17.23 -1.81 8.44
CA LEU A 83 16.83 -0.72 7.53
C LEU A 83 16.43 0.56 8.29
N ALA A 84 15.68 0.41 9.39
CA ALA A 84 15.27 1.53 10.22
C ALA A 84 16.45 2.18 10.99
N ALA A 85 17.56 1.48 11.21
CA ALA A 85 18.75 2.02 11.83
C ALA A 85 19.59 2.88 10.88
N LEU A 86 19.48 2.65 9.56
CA LEU A 86 20.22 3.42 8.57
C LEU A 86 19.83 4.90 8.61
N LYS A 87 20.80 5.77 8.30
CA LYS A 87 20.67 7.24 8.28
C LYS A 87 20.68 7.76 6.84
N GLU A 88 20.34 9.02 6.67
CA GLU A 88 20.54 9.75 5.43
C GLU A 88 22.01 9.72 5.02
N GLY A 89 22.28 9.51 3.74
CA GLY A 89 23.62 9.30 3.16
C GLY A 89 24.09 7.84 3.21
N GLU A 90 23.48 6.97 4.02
CA GLU A 90 23.83 5.55 4.03
C GLU A 90 23.15 4.78 2.91
N VAL A 91 23.71 3.62 2.56
CA VAL A 91 23.34 2.83 1.39
C VAL A 91 22.65 1.54 1.80
N LEU A 92 21.55 1.22 1.12
CA LEU A 92 20.90 -0.07 1.13
C LEU A 92 20.93 -0.70 -0.26
N GLY A 93 20.58 -1.98 -0.37
CA GLY A 93 20.38 -2.63 -1.66
C GLY A 93 18.91 -2.59 -2.07
N LEU A 94 18.64 -2.37 -3.36
CA LEU A 94 17.29 -2.34 -3.92
C LEU A 94 17.19 -3.26 -5.14
N ARG A 95 16.19 -4.14 -5.15
CA ARG A 95 15.81 -4.97 -6.30
C ARG A 95 14.37 -4.69 -6.65
N GLY A 96 14.04 -4.56 -7.92
CA GLY A 96 12.68 -4.32 -8.39
C GLY A 96 12.62 -3.34 -9.56
N PRO A 97 11.42 -2.83 -9.90
CA PRO A 97 10.14 -3.11 -9.21
C PRO A 97 9.60 -4.49 -9.53
N PHE A 98 8.81 -5.05 -8.63
CA PHE A 98 8.16 -6.34 -8.77
C PHE A 98 6.65 -6.24 -8.57
N GLY A 99 5.94 -7.26 -9.07
CA GLY A 99 4.52 -7.45 -8.86
C GLY A 99 3.61 -6.58 -9.72
N SER A 100 2.32 -6.69 -9.44
CA SER A 100 1.24 -6.02 -10.15
C SER A 100 0.96 -4.61 -9.57
N SER A 101 0.20 -3.81 -10.34
CA SER A 101 -0.16 -2.43 -9.98
C SER A 101 -1.65 -2.30 -9.66
N TRP A 102 -2.01 -1.18 -9.00
CA TRP A 102 -3.39 -0.76 -8.83
C TRP A 102 -4.03 -0.44 -10.20
N PRO A 103 -5.37 -0.63 -10.35
CA PRO A 103 -6.08 -0.47 -11.62
C PRO A 103 -6.36 1.02 -11.95
N LEU A 104 -5.34 1.86 -11.95
CA LEU A 104 -5.48 3.32 -12.06
C LEU A 104 -5.99 3.76 -13.43
N GLU A 105 -5.64 3.04 -14.49
CA GLU A 105 -6.15 3.31 -15.84
C GLU A 105 -7.63 2.91 -15.97
N GLU A 106 -8.03 1.77 -15.39
CA GLU A 106 -9.42 1.32 -15.36
C GLU A 106 -10.30 2.26 -14.49
N ALA A 107 -9.70 2.90 -13.50
CA ALA A 107 -10.37 3.84 -12.59
C ALA A 107 -10.62 5.22 -13.20
N LYS A 108 -10.07 5.55 -14.38
CA LYS A 108 -10.32 6.83 -15.05
C LYS A 108 -11.81 7.02 -15.33
N GLY A 109 -12.33 8.21 -15.02
CA GLY A 109 -13.75 8.55 -15.13
C GLY A 109 -14.66 7.91 -14.07
N ARG A 110 -14.12 7.08 -13.17
CA ARG A 110 -14.87 6.40 -12.11
C ARG A 110 -14.61 7.03 -10.74
N ASP A 111 -15.48 6.69 -9.79
CA ASP A 111 -15.26 6.97 -8.39
C ASP A 111 -14.28 5.94 -7.80
N VAL A 112 -13.43 6.40 -6.88
CA VAL A 112 -12.42 5.54 -6.23
C VAL A 112 -12.67 5.52 -4.72
N LEU A 113 -12.80 4.32 -4.16
CA LEU A 113 -12.90 4.10 -2.73
C LEU A 113 -11.64 3.36 -2.24
N ILE A 114 -10.84 4.05 -1.44
CA ILE A 114 -9.65 3.48 -0.79
C ILE A 114 -10.03 3.01 0.60
N VAL A 115 -9.81 1.73 0.91
CA VAL A 115 -10.13 1.15 2.22
C VAL A 115 -8.88 0.56 2.84
N THR A 116 -8.43 1.08 3.97
CA THR A 116 -7.16 0.67 4.57
C THR A 116 -7.23 0.49 6.08
N GLY A 117 -6.34 -0.36 6.61
CA GLY A 117 -6.19 -0.58 8.05
C GLY A 117 -4.74 -0.60 8.49
N GLY A 118 -4.39 0.20 9.51
CA GLY A 118 -3.03 0.28 10.04
C GLY A 118 -2.00 0.64 8.98
N LEU A 119 -0.88 -0.10 8.92
CA LEU A 119 0.17 0.15 7.92
C LEU A 119 -0.24 -0.23 6.50
N GLY A 120 -1.39 -0.90 6.30
CA GLY A 120 -1.95 -1.17 4.98
C GLY A 120 -2.30 0.10 4.16
N CYS A 121 -2.20 1.28 4.75
CA CYS A 121 -2.23 2.53 3.99
C CYS A 121 -0.97 2.70 3.11
N ALA A 122 0.18 2.16 3.50
CA ALA A 122 1.43 2.31 2.74
C ALA A 122 1.34 1.76 1.30
N PRO A 123 0.85 0.53 1.04
CA PRO A 123 0.66 0.02 -0.32
C PRO A 123 -0.28 0.87 -1.19
N THR A 124 -1.17 1.67 -0.58
CA THR A 124 -2.10 2.54 -1.32
C THR A 124 -1.58 3.96 -1.52
N LEU A 125 -0.50 4.36 -0.83
CA LEU A 125 0.04 5.72 -0.91
C LEU A 125 0.45 6.13 -2.32
N GLY A 126 1.18 5.27 -3.04
CA GLY A 126 1.56 5.53 -4.42
C GLY A 126 0.35 5.76 -5.32
N ALA A 127 -0.74 4.99 -5.11
CA ALA A 127 -2.00 5.21 -5.82
C ALA A 127 -2.66 6.54 -5.41
N LEU A 128 -2.69 6.88 -4.12
CA LEU A 128 -3.24 8.15 -3.66
C LEU A 128 -2.46 9.34 -4.23
N HIS A 129 -1.13 9.33 -4.21
CA HIS A 129 -0.31 10.37 -4.83
C HIS A 129 -0.60 10.49 -6.33
N TYR A 130 -0.69 9.36 -7.03
CA TYR A 130 -1.01 9.32 -8.45
C TYR A 130 -2.40 9.90 -8.75
N LEU A 131 -3.43 9.52 -7.97
CA LEU A 131 -4.82 9.99 -8.11
C LEU A 131 -4.93 11.50 -7.86
N PHE A 132 -4.30 12.00 -6.80
CA PHE A 132 -4.39 13.44 -6.45
C PHE A 132 -3.58 14.33 -7.39
N ARG A 133 -2.48 13.84 -7.95
CA ARG A 133 -1.72 14.59 -8.97
C ARG A 133 -2.47 14.70 -10.30
N ARG A 134 -3.38 13.76 -10.58
CA ARG A 134 -4.19 13.68 -11.81
C ARG A 134 -5.68 13.69 -11.49
N ARG A 135 -6.05 14.55 -10.54
CA ARG A 135 -7.36 14.56 -9.88
C ARG A 135 -8.54 14.68 -10.85
N GLU A 136 -8.35 15.41 -11.94
CA GLU A 136 -9.34 15.68 -12.99
C GLU A 136 -9.73 14.44 -13.79
N ASN A 137 -8.90 13.41 -13.76
CA ASN A 137 -9.17 12.15 -14.49
C ASN A 137 -10.10 11.20 -13.72
N TYR A 138 -10.47 11.52 -12.48
CA TYR A 138 -11.22 10.61 -11.61
C TYR A 138 -12.48 11.28 -11.05
N GLY A 139 -13.50 10.48 -10.77
CA GLY A 139 -14.71 10.88 -10.09
C GLY A 139 -14.49 11.23 -8.61
N ALA A 140 -15.43 10.92 -7.74
CA ALA A 140 -15.27 11.10 -6.30
C ALA A 140 -14.17 10.19 -5.74
N ILE A 141 -13.32 10.72 -4.84
CA ILE A 141 -12.35 9.92 -4.10
C ILE A 141 -12.80 9.84 -2.65
N LYS A 142 -12.99 8.63 -2.16
CA LYS A 142 -13.33 8.39 -0.76
C LYS A 142 -12.24 7.55 -0.11
N ILE A 143 -11.74 7.99 1.04
CA ILE A 143 -10.70 7.31 1.80
C ILE A 143 -11.30 6.89 3.13
N VAL A 144 -11.30 5.59 3.40
CA VAL A 144 -11.69 4.99 4.68
C VAL A 144 -10.46 4.35 5.29
N HIS A 145 -10.00 4.88 6.42
CA HIS A 145 -8.81 4.39 7.08
C HIS A 145 -9.06 4.15 8.57
N GLY A 146 -8.64 2.99 9.04
CA GLY A 146 -8.73 2.62 10.45
C GLY A 146 -7.38 2.31 11.07
N VAL A 147 -7.24 2.64 12.35
CA VAL A 147 -6.07 2.33 13.17
C VAL A 147 -6.49 1.65 14.47
N LYS A 148 -5.55 0.94 15.11
CA LYS A 148 -5.83 0.30 16.38
C LYS A 148 -6.06 1.33 17.52
N ALA A 149 -5.23 2.37 17.54
CA ALA A 149 -5.34 3.47 18.49
C ALA A 149 -4.98 4.80 17.81
N PRO A 150 -5.43 5.96 18.31
CA PRO A 150 -5.14 7.28 17.73
C PRO A 150 -3.65 7.55 17.49
N LYS A 151 -2.77 7.07 18.37
CA LYS A 151 -1.30 7.22 18.24
C LYS A 151 -0.69 6.46 17.06
N ASP A 152 -1.43 5.49 16.52
CA ASP A 152 -0.99 4.67 15.39
C ASP A 152 -1.34 5.30 14.03
N LEU A 153 -2.08 6.42 14.03
CA LEU A 153 -2.38 7.14 12.80
C LEU A 153 -1.11 7.83 12.30
N ILE A 154 -0.63 7.36 11.17
CA ILE A 154 0.43 8.03 10.38
C ILE A 154 -0.20 8.93 9.32
N LEU A 155 0.59 9.77 8.66
CA LEU A 155 0.14 10.59 7.53
C LEU A 155 -0.96 11.62 7.89
N HIS A 156 -1.03 12.07 9.13
CA HIS A 156 -2.03 13.05 9.58
C HIS A 156 -2.17 14.25 8.62
N ARG A 157 -1.02 14.82 8.20
CA ARG A 157 -0.98 15.99 7.34
C ARG A 157 -1.58 15.67 5.96
N GLN A 158 -1.22 14.52 5.38
CA GLN A 158 -1.73 14.10 4.08
C GLN A 158 -3.25 13.87 4.12
N PHE A 159 -3.78 13.23 5.17
CA PHE A 159 -5.23 13.05 5.31
C PHE A 159 -5.97 14.40 5.38
N GLU A 160 -5.42 15.40 6.07
CA GLU A 160 -6.01 16.74 6.12
C GLU A 160 -5.89 17.48 4.77
N GLU A 161 -4.79 17.31 4.04
CA GLU A 161 -4.61 17.84 2.69
C GLU A 161 -5.62 17.22 1.72
N TRP A 162 -5.75 15.90 1.73
CA TRP A 162 -6.69 15.17 0.87
C TRP A 162 -8.15 15.54 1.18
N ARG A 163 -8.50 15.74 2.44
CA ARG A 163 -9.86 16.16 2.84
C ARG A 163 -10.26 17.51 2.24
N ARG A 164 -9.29 18.37 1.95
CA ARG A 164 -9.52 19.68 1.32
C ARG A 164 -9.59 19.62 -0.21
N ALA A 165 -9.22 18.50 -0.80
CA ALA A 165 -9.24 18.35 -2.24
C ALA A 165 -10.69 18.28 -2.77
N PRO A 166 -10.96 18.79 -3.97
CA PRO A 166 -12.30 18.78 -4.55
C PRO A 166 -12.85 17.36 -4.66
N ASN A 167 -14.14 17.20 -4.39
CA ASN A 167 -14.87 15.93 -4.54
C ASN A 167 -14.17 14.75 -3.82
N THR A 168 -13.69 15.01 -2.58
CA THR A 168 -12.94 14.05 -1.77
C THR A 168 -13.51 13.98 -0.36
N GLU A 169 -13.68 12.77 0.14
CA GLU A 169 -14.09 12.49 1.52
C GLU A 169 -13.03 11.64 2.22
N VAL A 170 -12.71 11.99 3.47
CA VAL A 170 -11.78 11.21 4.32
C VAL A 170 -12.48 10.82 5.61
N HIS A 171 -12.67 9.53 5.79
CA HIS A 171 -13.29 8.91 6.95
C HIS A 171 -12.23 8.15 7.76
N LEU A 172 -12.00 8.58 8.99
CA LEU A 172 -11.02 7.97 9.89
C LEU A 172 -11.72 7.30 11.07
N THR A 173 -11.22 6.14 11.49
CA THR A 173 -11.69 5.44 12.69
C THR A 173 -10.53 4.87 13.49
N ALA A 174 -10.72 4.68 14.77
CA ALA A 174 -9.82 3.94 15.64
C ALA A 174 -10.61 2.88 16.42
N ASP A 175 -10.02 1.69 16.63
CA ASP A 175 -10.69 0.62 17.39
C ASP A 175 -10.96 1.04 18.82
N GLN A 176 -10.13 1.93 19.36
CA GLN A 176 -10.22 2.45 20.73
C GLN A 176 -10.19 3.98 20.72
N SER A 177 -10.99 4.60 21.56
CA SER A 177 -10.90 6.03 21.83
C SER A 177 -9.66 6.36 22.66
N GLY A 178 -9.16 7.59 22.56
CA GLY A 178 -8.06 8.06 23.38
C GLY A 178 -7.57 9.44 23.00
N GLY A 179 -7.05 10.19 23.95
CA GLY A 179 -6.49 11.51 23.73
C GLY A 179 -7.47 12.48 23.09
N ARG A 180 -7.01 13.20 22.04
CA ARG A 180 -7.80 14.19 21.31
C ARG A 180 -8.44 13.61 20.04
N TRP A 181 -8.82 12.32 20.04
CA TRP A 181 -9.45 11.70 18.88
C TRP A 181 -10.80 12.33 18.56
N LYS A 182 -10.94 12.90 17.36
CA LYS A 182 -12.16 13.61 16.91
C LYS A 182 -12.94 12.85 15.84
N HIS A 183 -12.47 11.66 15.46
CA HIS A 183 -13.07 10.84 14.42
C HIS A 183 -13.88 9.69 15.03
N LYS A 184 -14.44 8.82 14.22
CA LYS A 184 -15.22 7.65 14.65
C LYS A 184 -14.40 6.70 15.52
N VAL A 185 -15.07 5.98 16.39
CA VAL A 185 -14.52 4.87 17.17
C VAL A 185 -15.20 3.60 16.71
N GLY A 186 -14.42 2.59 16.34
CA GLY A 186 -14.91 1.32 15.84
C GLY A 186 -14.10 0.80 14.66
N LEU A 187 -14.49 -0.35 14.15
CA LEU A 187 -13.79 -1.04 13.08
C LEU A 187 -14.11 -0.45 11.69
N VAL A 188 -13.16 -0.53 10.75
CA VAL A 188 -13.34 -0.11 9.36
C VAL A 188 -14.60 -0.67 8.70
N PRO A 189 -14.97 -1.97 8.82
CA PRO A 189 -16.19 -2.49 8.24
C PRO A 189 -17.46 -1.81 8.77
N HIS A 190 -17.50 -1.39 10.03
CA HIS A 190 -18.63 -0.64 10.58
C HIS A 190 -18.71 0.77 9.99
N LEU A 191 -17.57 1.44 9.84
CA LEU A 191 -17.52 2.75 9.20
C LEU A 191 -17.99 2.70 7.74
N LEU A 192 -17.68 1.63 7.01
CA LEU A 192 -18.13 1.44 5.62
C LEU A 192 -19.65 1.37 5.46
N VAL A 193 -20.40 0.99 6.49
CA VAL A 193 -21.87 1.01 6.45
C VAL A 193 -22.38 2.43 6.23
N GLU A 194 -21.74 3.42 6.84
CA GLU A 194 -22.12 4.84 6.77
C GLU A 194 -21.63 5.55 5.49
N VAL A 195 -20.60 5.01 4.83
CA VAL A 195 -20.02 5.65 3.61
C VAL A 195 -20.92 5.36 2.40
N ALA A 196 -21.55 6.40 1.88
CA ALA A 196 -22.31 6.30 0.64
C ALA A 196 -21.38 6.26 -0.58
N PHE A 197 -21.68 5.42 -1.57
CA PHE A 197 -20.99 5.38 -2.87
C PHE A 197 -21.93 4.80 -3.92
N ASP A 198 -21.68 5.09 -5.19
CA ASP A 198 -22.40 4.47 -6.31
C ASP A 198 -21.70 3.16 -6.71
N PRO A 199 -22.31 1.97 -6.43
CA PRO A 199 -21.68 0.70 -6.74
C PRO A 199 -21.51 0.47 -8.26
N ALA A 200 -22.26 1.17 -9.10
CA ALA A 200 -22.13 1.08 -10.55
C ALA A 200 -20.91 1.85 -11.09
N LYS A 201 -20.38 2.81 -10.35
CA LYS A 201 -19.26 3.68 -10.78
C LYS A 201 -17.97 3.48 -10.00
N THR A 202 -18.05 2.88 -8.81
CA THR A 202 -16.91 2.84 -7.87
C THR A 202 -15.99 1.67 -8.13
N ILE A 203 -14.68 1.95 -8.12
CA ILE A 203 -13.61 0.95 -7.98
C ILE A 203 -13.05 1.05 -6.56
N VAL A 204 -12.85 -0.11 -5.93
CA VAL A 204 -12.30 -0.21 -4.57
C VAL A 204 -10.87 -0.73 -4.62
N MET A 205 -9.96 -0.02 -3.93
CA MET A 205 -8.58 -0.43 -3.68
C MET A 205 -8.40 -0.61 -2.17
N MET A 206 -8.05 -1.83 -1.74
CA MET A 206 -8.05 -2.17 -0.33
C MET A 206 -6.74 -2.83 0.11
N CYS A 207 -6.24 -2.43 1.29
CA CYS A 207 -5.10 -3.08 1.94
C CYS A 207 -5.18 -2.95 3.47
N GLY A 208 -4.85 -4.03 4.16
CA GLY A 208 -4.85 -4.09 5.62
C GLY A 208 -4.94 -5.53 6.14
N PRO A 209 -5.23 -5.72 7.42
CA PRO A 209 -5.43 -7.05 7.99
C PRO A 209 -6.47 -7.86 7.22
N GLU A 210 -6.19 -9.12 6.90
CA GLU A 210 -7.09 -9.96 6.08
C GLU A 210 -8.50 -10.04 6.69
N VAL A 211 -8.62 -10.16 8.01
CA VAL A 211 -9.92 -10.19 8.69
C VAL A 211 -10.72 -8.90 8.42
N MET A 212 -10.06 -7.73 8.44
CA MET A 212 -10.68 -6.45 8.11
C MET A 212 -11.15 -6.46 6.64
N MET A 213 -10.28 -6.87 5.72
CA MET A 213 -10.61 -6.91 4.29
C MET A 213 -11.78 -7.86 4.00
N ARG A 214 -11.81 -9.06 4.60
CA ARG A 214 -12.92 -10.02 4.46
C ARG A 214 -14.25 -9.44 4.91
N LEU A 215 -14.28 -8.75 6.05
CA LEU A 215 -15.49 -8.11 6.57
C LEU A 215 -15.89 -6.88 5.73
N ALA A 216 -14.93 -6.07 5.32
CA ALA A 216 -15.16 -4.93 4.43
C ALA A 216 -15.75 -5.36 3.08
N ILE A 217 -15.22 -6.42 2.47
CA ILE A 217 -15.74 -6.98 1.21
C ILE A 217 -17.19 -7.42 1.36
N LYS A 218 -17.55 -8.10 2.45
CA LYS A 218 -18.94 -8.49 2.72
C LYS A 218 -19.88 -7.29 2.72
N GLN A 219 -19.46 -6.19 3.37
CA GLN A 219 -20.25 -4.94 3.39
C GLN A 219 -20.35 -4.30 1.99
N LEU A 220 -19.26 -4.28 1.22
CA LEU A 220 -19.26 -3.72 -0.13
C LEU A 220 -20.15 -4.50 -1.09
N ILE A 221 -20.08 -5.83 -1.06
CA ILE A 221 -20.96 -6.71 -1.86
C ILE A 221 -22.43 -6.53 -1.42
N TYR A 222 -22.71 -6.49 -0.12
CA TYR A 222 -24.06 -6.23 0.39
C TYR A 222 -24.63 -4.89 -0.10
N LYS A 223 -23.77 -3.87 -0.28
CA LYS A 223 -24.12 -2.57 -0.87
C LYS A 223 -24.22 -2.59 -2.41
N GLY A 224 -24.11 -3.75 -3.05
CA GLY A 224 -24.28 -3.93 -4.49
C GLY A 224 -23.01 -3.77 -5.32
N LEU A 225 -21.83 -3.67 -4.70
CA LEU A 225 -20.57 -3.57 -5.45
C LEU A 225 -20.23 -4.93 -6.08
N ALA A 226 -19.93 -4.94 -7.37
CA ALA A 226 -19.51 -6.15 -8.09
C ALA A 226 -18.09 -6.58 -7.67
N ALA A 227 -17.84 -7.89 -7.54
CA ALA A 227 -16.57 -8.46 -7.11
C ALA A 227 -15.40 -8.05 -8.02
N GLU A 228 -15.65 -7.86 -9.31
CA GLU A 228 -14.68 -7.45 -10.33
C GLU A 228 -14.16 -6.01 -10.13
N ARG A 229 -14.82 -5.22 -9.28
CA ARG A 229 -14.44 -3.83 -8.96
C ARG A 229 -13.71 -3.69 -7.65
N ILE A 230 -13.41 -4.80 -6.99
CA ILE A 230 -12.67 -4.83 -5.72
C ILE A 230 -11.25 -5.34 -6.00
N TYR A 231 -10.27 -4.57 -5.61
CA TYR A 231 -8.86 -4.89 -5.72
C TYR A 231 -8.22 -4.89 -4.34
N LEU A 232 -7.45 -5.92 -4.05
CA LEU A 232 -6.79 -6.15 -2.76
C LEU A 232 -5.29 -6.18 -2.95
N SER A 233 -4.54 -5.50 -2.09
CA SER A 233 -3.10 -5.73 -1.97
C SER A 233 -2.86 -6.72 -0.84
N LEU A 234 -2.30 -7.89 -1.17
CA LEU A 234 -2.02 -8.99 -0.25
C LEU A 234 -0.54 -9.07 0.08
N GLU A 235 -0.26 -9.38 1.33
CA GLU A 235 1.11 -9.63 1.82
C GLU A 235 1.32 -11.12 2.05
N ARG A 236 2.50 -11.63 1.63
CA ARG A 236 2.99 -12.96 1.92
C ARG A 236 4.50 -12.90 2.14
N ASN A 237 5.04 -13.96 2.73
CA ASN A 237 6.47 -14.06 2.98
C ASN A 237 7.25 -14.23 1.66
N MET A 238 7.72 -13.13 1.09
CA MET A 238 8.46 -13.13 -0.17
C MET A 238 9.97 -13.27 0.07
N LYS A 239 10.64 -14.07 -0.79
CA LYS A 239 12.09 -14.27 -0.79
C LYS A 239 12.70 -13.93 -2.13
N CYS A 240 12.37 -14.65 -3.21
CA CYS A 240 12.96 -14.41 -4.53
C CYS A 240 12.36 -13.18 -5.24
N ALA A 241 11.10 -12.87 -5.03
CA ALA A 241 10.30 -11.88 -5.74
C ALA A 241 10.08 -12.17 -7.25
N LEU A 242 10.36 -13.40 -7.71
CA LEU A 242 10.35 -13.81 -9.12
C LEU A 242 9.47 -15.05 -9.41
N GLY A 243 8.69 -15.53 -8.43
CA GLY A 243 7.84 -16.71 -8.59
C GLY A 243 8.58 -18.04 -8.57
N PHE A 244 9.85 -18.13 -8.11
CA PHE A 244 10.64 -19.37 -8.15
C PHE A 244 10.59 -20.17 -6.85
N CYS A 245 10.59 -19.51 -5.69
CA CYS A 245 10.83 -20.21 -4.43
C CYS A 245 9.57 -20.74 -3.73
N GLY A 246 8.38 -20.36 -4.18
CA GLY A 246 7.12 -20.81 -3.60
C GLY A 246 6.70 -20.14 -2.29
N HIS A 247 7.58 -19.39 -1.59
CA HIS A 247 7.29 -18.82 -0.26
C HIS A 247 6.08 -17.88 -0.23
N CYS A 248 5.77 -17.21 -1.32
CA CYS A 248 4.66 -16.28 -1.42
C CYS A 248 3.44 -16.89 -2.13
N GLN A 249 3.36 -18.22 -2.18
CA GLN A 249 2.24 -18.91 -2.83
C GLN A 249 0.93 -18.59 -2.12
N PHE A 250 -0.11 -18.35 -2.92
CA PHE A 250 -1.49 -18.12 -2.50
C PHE A 250 -2.41 -18.86 -3.46
N GLY A 251 -2.82 -20.05 -3.10
CA GLY A 251 -3.50 -20.96 -4.02
C GLY A 251 -2.65 -21.22 -5.28
N PRO A 252 -3.18 -21.01 -6.49
CA PRO A 252 -2.45 -21.19 -7.74
C PRO A 252 -1.51 -20.02 -8.10
N GLN A 253 -1.47 -18.97 -7.30
CA GLN A 253 -0.75 -17.72 -7.60
C GLN A 253 0.48 -17.53 -6.73
N PHE A 254 1.46 -16.78 -7.21
CA PHE A 254 2.59 -16.26 -6.44
C PHE A 254 2.44 -14.76 -6.25
N ILE A 255 2.24 -14.30 -5.01
CA ILE A 255 1.99 -12.89 -4.71
C ILE A 255 3.10 -11.97 -5.25
N CYS A 256 4.35 -12.43 -5.29
CA CYS A 256 5.46 -11.63 -5.81
C CYS A 256 5.42 -11.42 -7.34
N LYS A 257 4.67 -12.24 -8.09
CA LYS A 257 4.60 -12.23 -9.55
C LYS A 257 3.21 -11.85 -10.05
N ASP A 258 2.18 -12.51 -9.52
CA ASP A 258 0.78 -12.36 -9.97
C ASP A 258 0.05 -11.25 -9.18
N GLY A 259 0.55 -10.94 -7.96
CA GLY A 259 0.14 -9.84 -7.09
C GLY A 259 1.27 -8.79 -6.95
N PRO A 260 1.31 -7.97 -5.86
CA PRO A 260 0.47 -8.07 -4.68
C PRO A 260 -0.97 -7.60 -4.87
N VAL A 261 -1.26 -6.80 -5.89
CA VAL A 261 -2.59 -6.30 -6.18
C VAL A 261 -3.35 -7.32 -7.02
N LEU A 262 -4.40 -7.89 -6.44
CA LEU A 262 -5.23 -8.91 -7.05
C LEU A 262 -6.70 -8.46 -7.10
N ARG A 263 -7.39 -8.77 -8.20
CA ARG A 263 -8.83 -8.54 -8.32
C ARG A 263 -9.59 -9.62 -7.56
N TYR A 264 -10.53 -9.20 -6.71
CA TYR A 264 -11.19 -10.08 -5.75
C TYR A 264 -11.95 -11.24 -6.40
N ASP A 265 -12.64 -11.04 -7.53
CA ASP A 265 -13.35 -12.10 -8.25
C ASP A 265 -12.46 -13.30 -8.61
N ARG A 266 -11.16 -13.03 -8.86
CA ARG A 266 -10.18 -14.08 -9.21
C ARG A 266 -9.69 -14.89 -8.02
N ILE A 267 -9.86 -14.36 -6.82
CA ILE A 267 -9.33 -14.98 -5.59
C ILE A 267 -10.41 -15.29 -4.56
N GLN A 268 -11.68 -14.94 -4.80
CA GLN A 268 -12.78 -15.08 -3.83
C GLN A 268 -12.92 -16.52 -3.30
N GLY A 269 -12.67 -17.52 -4.14
CA GLY A 269 -12.77 -18.94 -3.77
C GLY A 269 -11.71 -19.39 -2.75
N ILE A 270 -10.55 -18.73 -2.72
CA ILE A 270 -9.44 -19.05 -1.82
C ILE A 270 -9.26 -18.02 -0.72
N PHE A 271 -9.59 -16.75 -0.96
CA PHE A 271 -9.38 -15.67 0.01
C PHE A 271 -10.15 -15.87 1.32
N ASN A 272 -11.27 -16.60 1.30
CA ASN A 272 -12.07 -16.87 2.49
C ASN A 272 -11.67 -18.16 3.22
N LEU A 273 -10.78 -18.96 2.66
CA LEU A 273 -10.23 -20.13 3.35
C LEU A 273 -9.25 -19.70 4.43
N LYS A 274 -9.25 -20.43 5.55
CA LYS A 274 -8.22 -20.27 6.56
C LYS A 274 -6.98 -21.04 6.10
N GLU A 275 -5.79 -20.46 6.31
CA GLU A 275 -4.50 -21.13 6.09
C GLU A 275 -4.14 -21.42 4.60
N VAL A 276 -4.50 -20.53 3.70
CA VAL A 276 -4.05 -20.58 2.29
C VAL A 276 -2.88 -19.63 2.05
#